data_64cda9e8ea99de5aa27ec5b86b48dbe7
#
_entry.id   64cda9e8ea99de5aa27ec5b86b48dbe7
#
_cell.length_a   1.000
_cell.length_b   1.000
_cell.length_c   1.000
_cell.angle_alpha   90.00
_cell.angle_beta   90.00
_cell.angle_gamma   90.00
#
_symmetry.space_group_name_H-M   'P 1'
#
loop_
_entity.id
_entity.type
_entity.pdbx_description
1 polymer ?
#
loop_
_entity_poly.entity_id
_entity_poly.type
_entity_poly.pdbx_seq_one_letter_code
_entity_poly.pdbx_strand_id
1 'polypeptide(L)'
;MKKLTYLLFCLILGIGMATAQTTKVTGTVISADDNEPIIGASIVVKGTMVGTVTDFDGAFSLDVPSSAKTLVVSYVGMKTQEIEVKSNLRILMQTDNQSLDEVVVVAYGTAKKESFTGSAEIIKNEKIEKRTVANVSKALDGLVAGVQTTSGSGQPGSGSSVVIRGFGSIKASQNPLYVVDGIPYDGNINAINPNDIESMTVLKDASAGALYGSRGANGVVMITTKKGKDGALLVNLKANWGIASRAIPRYETMDERGYLETIFQSYKNDQIASNGLSPEAASVAALTAMGSGAKAIFGTNQMYNPFNFPIAELIDPVTGKVRSDATLRYHEDWMDEATANNPLRQEYVLNMSGSQNKTKYMFSLGYLNEDGLLKTTNFQRYTGRINVDTEYKNWLTAGLSTNFAHTKSNTSQTSTSASSNIFYSAQLMAPIFPVHQLDENGQIMYGADGAPMFDYGSTRPAGANANFNSIATLFDDKYGTNDDNVSGRTYISLGDLKDGPLQGLKLTANFGFDYVNRNNFTYYNPYFGNAASVKGMLAKSNYRYFSYTFNQLLTYDRKFNDKHHIDFLAGHEYYDYEVSSLSATKSGFPFGGIYELAGATTITDASSLKDSYTIESYLFRANYDYMDK
;
A
#
# COMPACT_ATOMS: atom_id res chain seq x y z
N MET A 1 24.72 3.29 34.11
CA MET A 1 24.41 4.04 32.88
C MET A 1 25.31 5.27 32.67
N LYS A 2 25.54 6.18 33.64
CA LYS A 2 26.41 7.37 33.46
C LYS A 2 27.86 7.09 33.05
N LYS A 3 28.47 5.98 33.49
CA LYS A 3 29.86 5.61 33.13
C LYS A 3 29.99 5.10 31.68
N LEU A 4 28.94 4.49 31.11
CA LEU A 4 28.92 4.00 29.72
C LEU A 4 28.77 5.17 28.73
N THR A 5 28.02 6.21 29.09
CA THR A 5 27.86 7.44 28.32
C THR A 5 29.15 8.26 28.25
N TYR A 6 29.92 8.33 29.34
CA TYR A 6 31.25 8.98 29.34
C TYR A 6 32.28 8.20 28.49
N LEU A 7 32.23 6.87 28.49
CA LEU A 7 33.10 6.04 27.64
C LEU A 7 32.79 6.21 26.15
N LEU A 8 31.51 6.29 25.81
CA LEU A 8 31.06 6.53 24.43
C LEU A 8 31.42 7.96 23.96
N PHE A 9 31.32 8.95 24.83
CA PHE A 9 31.69 10.34 24.55
C PHE A 9 33.22 10.53 24.40
N CYS A 10 34.04 9.82 25.19
CA CYS A 10 35.48 9.78 25.02
C CYS A 10 35.94 9.03 23.78
N LEU A 11 35.19 7.99 23.35
CA LEU A 11 35.45 7.24 22.11
C LEU A 11 35.18 8.11 20.86
N ILE A 12 34.17 8.96 20.91
CA ILE A 12 33.81 9.89 19.82
C ILE A 12 34.81 11.08 19.75
N LEU A 13 35.34 11.52 20.87
CA LEU A 13 36.36 12.58 20.92
C LEU A 13 37.78 12.10 20.58
N GLY A 14 38.04 10.79 20.64
CA GLY A 14 39.34 10.16 20.33
C GLY A 14 39.60 9.91 18.87
N ILE A 15 38.63 10.16 17.93
CA ILE A 15 38.88 10.18 16.50
C ILE A 15 39.54 11.52 16.16
N GLY A 16 40.73 11.66 16.67
CA GLY A 16 41.56 12.83 16.54
C GLY A 16 42.04 13.01 15.08
N MET A 17 42.03 14.25 14.69
CA MET A 17 42.72 14.93 13.60
C MET A 17 43.96 14.20 13.11
N ALA A 18 43.78 13.23 12.23
CA ALA A 18 44.80 12.88 11.26
C ALA A 18 44.74 13.99 10.18
N THR A 19 45.60 14.99 10.28
CA THR A 19 45.87 15.92 9.19
C THR A 19 46.53 15.10 8.07
N ALA A 20 45.73 14.48 7.21
CA ALA A 20 46.23 13.87 5.99
C ALA A 20 46.79 15.01 5.11
N GLN A 21 48.06 14.92 4.76
CA GLN A 21 48.62 15.79 3.75
C GLN A 21 47.80 15.62 2.47
N THR A 22 47.12 16.71 2.06
CA THR A 22 46.35 16.74 0.81
C THR A 22 47.12 17.46 -0.28
N THR A 23 46.98 16.97 -1.51
CA THR A 23 47.48 17.65 -2.70
C THR A 23 46.30 18.20 -3.49
N LYS A 24 46.33 19.46 -3.82
CA LYS A 24 45.28 20.10 -4.60
C LYS A 24 45.40 19.69 -6.07
N VAL A 25 44.34 19.08 -6.59
CA VAL A 25 44.21 18.71 -8.01
C VAL A 25 43.16 19.59 -8.63
N THR A 26 43.48 20.19 -9.77
CA THR A 26 42.55 20.99 -10.55
C THR A 26 42.47 20.46 -11.96
N GLY A 27 41.42 20.76 -12.69
CA GLY A 27 41.30 20.33 -14.09
C GLY A 27 39.98 20.74 -14.71
N THR A 28 39.80 20.33 -15.95
CA THR A 28 38.57 20.52 -16.73
C THR A 28 38.12 19.19 -17.31
N VAL A 29 36.82 18.96 -17.32
CA VAL A 29 36.18 17.82 -17.96
C VAL A 29 35.40 18.32 -19.17
N ILE A 30 35.71 17.77 -20.34
CA ILE A 30 35.08 18.17 -21.61
C ILE A 30 34.62 16.92 -22.37
N SER A 31 33.61 17.07 -23.18
CA SER A 31 33.12 16.03 -24.10
C SER A 31 34.11 15.84 -25.26
N ALA A 32 34.37 14.59 -25.62
CA ALA A 32 35.24 14.27 -26.77
C ALA A 32 34.56 14.49 -28.11
N ASP A 33 33.22 14.56 -28.15
CA ASP A 33 32.45 14.65 -29.40
C ASP A 33 32.32 16.10 -29.92
N ASP A 34 32.13 17.07 -29.02
CA ASP A 34 31.88 18.48 -29.34
C ASP A 34 32.87 19.46 -28.67
N ASN A 35 33.76 18.97 -27.81
CA ASN A 35 34.66 19.75 -26.96
C ASN A 35 33.98 20.73 -25.99
N GLU A 36 32.68 20.57 -25.74
CA GLU A 36 31.96 21.37 -24.76
C GLU A 36 32.28 20.96 -23.31
N PRO A 37 32.27 21.91 -22.35
CA PRO A 37 32.47 21.58 -20.93
C PRO A 37 31.33 20.75 -20.37
N ILE A 38 31.68 19.71 -19.61
CA ILE A 38 30.69 18.83 -18.95
C ILE A 38 30.41 19.37 -17.55
N ILE A 39 29.22 19.91 -17.36
CA ILE A 39 28.73 20.47 -16.09
C ILE A 39 28.21 19.34 -15.18
N GLY A 40 28.65 19.32 -13.93
CA GLY A 40 28.16 18.32 -12.94
C GLY A 40 28.78 16.93 -13.11
N ALA A 41 29.89 16.77 -13.85
CA ALA A 41 30.65 15.51 -13.84
C ALA A 41 31.21 15.23 -12.45
N SER A 42 31.05 14.00 -11.98
CA SER A 42 31.52 13.56 -10.68
C SER A 42 32.97 13.10 -10.75
N ILE A 43 33.82 13.64 -9.90
CA ILE A 43 35.24 13.27 -9.75
C ILE A 43 35.44 12.74 -8.32
N VAL A 44 35.79 11.48 -8.17
CA VAL A 44 35.95 10.81 -6.86
C VAL A 44 37.30 10.13 -6.79
N VAL A 45 37.97 10.22 -5.65
CA VAL A 45 39.21 9.47 -5.40
C VAL A 45 38.86 7.98 -5.22
N LYS A 46 39.46 7.12 -6.06
CA LYS A 46 39.15 5.69 -6.08
C LYS A 46 39.31 5.06 -4.69
N GLY A 47 38.23 4.39 -4.23
CA GLY A 47 38.20 3.70 -2.92
C GLY A 47 37.97 4.60 -1.71
N THR A 48 37.58 5.88 -1.91
CA THR A 48 37.27 6.83 -0.83
C THR A 48 35.95 7.54 -1.10
N MET A 49 35.46 8.33 -0.14
CA MET A 49 34.32 9.24 -0.31
C MET A 49 34.74 10.68 -0.67
N VAL A 50 36.03 10.92 -0.91
CA VAL A 50 36.54 12.25 -1.26
C VAL A 50 36.27 12.51 -2.73
N GLY A 51 35.46 13.52 -3.04
CA GLY A 51 35.08 13.85 -4.40
C GLY A 51 34.56 15.27 -4.55
N THR A 52 34.40 15.69 -5.81
CA THR A 52 33.82 16.97 -6.21
C THR A 52 33.02 16.80 -7.51
N VAL A 53 32.35 17.87 -7.94
CA VAL A 53 31.66 17.94 -9.23
C VAL A 53 32.20 19.12 -10.03
N THR A 54 32.12 19.05 -11.35
CA THR A 54 32.50 20.16 -12.23
C THR A 54 31.49 21.30 -12.18
N ASP A 55 32.00 22.52 -12.31
CA ASP A 55 31.23 23.77 -12.45
C ASP A 55 30.71 24.02 -13.89
N PHE A 56 30.17 25.22 -14.14
CA PHE A 56 29.60 25.61 -15.44
C PHE A 56 30.60 25.66 -16.59
N ASP A 57 31.88 25.79 -16.27
CA ASP A 57 32.99 25.80 -17.27
C ASP A 57 33.64 24.41 -17.37
N GLY A 58 33.00 23.36 -16.75
CA GLY A 58 33.58 22.03 -16.67
C GLY A 58 34.81 21.92 -15.77
N ALA A 59 35.12 22.96 -15.01
CA ALA A 59 36.30 23.00 -14.14
C ALA A 59 36.03 22.36 -12.79
N PHE A 60 37.06 21.77 -12.19
CA PHE A 60 36.96 21.19 -10.83
C PHE A 60 38.22 21.49 -10.01
N SER A 61 38.07 21.49 -8.72
CA SER A 61 39.15 21.54 -7.73
C SER A 61 38.84 20.55 -6.60
N LEU A 62 39.81 19.68 -6.29
CA LEU A 62 39.69 18.63 -5.32
C LEU A 62 40.94 18.47 -4.49
N ASP A 63 40.80 18.48 -3.16
CA ASP A 63 41.92 18.17 -2.25
C ASP A 63 42.00 16.65 -2.07
N VAL A 64 43.05 16.07 -2.63
CA VAL A 64 43.25 14.62 -2.73
C VAL A 64 44.28 14.17 -1.71
N PRO A 65 44.04 13.12 -0.91
CA PRO A 65 45.03 12.54 -0.03
C PRO A 65 46.31 12.18 -0.79
N SER A 66 47.47 12.49 -0.25
CA SER A 66 48.78 12.26 -0.92
C SER A 66 49.04 10.77 -1.25
N SER A 67 48.31 9.84 -0.65
CA SER A 67 48.35 8.41 -0.94
C SER A 67 47.49 7.99 -2.15
N ALA A 68 46.61 8.86 -2.63
CA ALA A 68 45.70 8.56 -3.72
C ALA A 68 46.43 8.56 -5.07
N LYS A 69 46.23 7.54 -5.87
CA LYS A 69 46.86 7.36 -7.19
C LYS A 69 45.89 7.53 -8.34
N THR A 70 44.59 7.35 -8.12
CA THR A 70 43.61 7.27 -9.19
C THR A 70 42.34 8.07 -8.86
N LEU A 71 41.86 8.86 -9.79
CA LEU A 71 40.53 9.50 -9.79
C LEU A 71 39.60 8.68 -10.67
N VAL A 72 38.37 8.55 -10.25
CA VAL A 72 37.26 8.01 -11.04
C VAL A 72 36.40 9.20 -11.48
N VAL A 73 36.26 9.38 -12.77
CA VAL A 73 35.45 10.45 -13.38
C VAL A 73 34.25 9.82 -14.08
N SER A 74 33.06 10.26 -13.72
CA SER A 74 31.80 9.74 -14.24
C SER A 74 30.78 10.84 -14.54
N TYR A 75 30.02 10.64 -15.60
CA TYR A 75 28.88 11.50 -15.97
C TYR A 75 27.81 10.66 -16.66
N VAL A 76 26.54 11.07 -16.53
CA VAL A 76 25.40 10.35 -17.12
C VAL A 76 25.53 10.34 -18.65
N GLY A 77 25.50 9.16 -19.26
CA GLY A 77 25.62 8.99 -20.71
C GLY A 77 27.07 9.01 -21.25
N MET A 78 28.08 9.01 -20.36
CA MET A 78 29.49 8.97 -20.76
C MET A 78 30.24 7.82 -20.10
N LYS A 79 31.28 7.30 -20.75
CA LYS A 79 32.13 6.20 -20.24
C LYS A 79 32.89 6.67 -19.02
N THR A 80 32.69 5.99 -17.90
CA THR A 80 33.47 6.21 -16.67
C THR A 80 34.95 5.96 -16.95
N GLN A 81 35.81 6.89 -16.54
CA GLN A 81 37.26 6.79 -16.74
C GLN A 81 38.02 6.80 -15.42
N GLU A 82 39.07 6.01 -15.36
CA GLU A 82 40.03 6.01 -14.25
C GLU A 82 41.29 6.77 -14.72
N ILE A 83 41.65 7.84 -14.00
CA ILE A 83 42.71 8.73 -14.38
C ILE A 83 43.72 8.85 -13.24
N GLU A 84 45.02 8.82 -13.60
CA GLU A 84 46.09 9.02 -12.64
C GLU A 84 46.06 10.43 -12.05
N VAL A 85 46.28 10.59 -10.75
CA VAL A 85 46.30 11.86 -10.05
C VAL A 85 47.49 12.74 -10.54
N LYS A 86 47.20 13.90 -11.09
CA LYS A 86 48.15 14.95 -11.48
C LYS A 86 47.61 16.31 -11.07
N SER A 87 48.51 17.28 -10.88
CA SER A 87 48.13 18.61 -10.34
C SER A 87 47.19 19.39 -11.26
N ASN A 88 47.23 19.14 -12.57
CA ASN A 88 46.32 19.78 -13.53
C ASN A 88 45.90 18.73 -14.58
N LEU A 89 44.59 18.55 -14.75
CA LEU A 89 44.01 17.50 -15.61
C LEU A 89 43.08 18.11 -16.66
N ARG A 90 43.22 17.67 -17.88
CA ARG A 90 42.22 17.88 -18.94
C ARG A 90 41.64 16.52 -19.32
N ILE A 91 40.40 16.31 -19.01
CA ILE A 91 39.73 15.01 -19.12
C ILE A 91 38.74 15.07 -20.29
N LEU A 92 38.96 14.20 -21.27
CA LEU A 92 38.04 14.04 -22.41
C LEU A 92 37.18 12.81 -22.14
N MET A 93 35.89 13.03 -21.91
CA MET A 93 34.93 11.95 -21.74
C MET A 93 34.27 11.59 -23.07
N GLN A 94 34.27 10.32 -23.41
CA GLN A 94 33.60 9.79 -24.59
C GLN A 94 32.15 9.43 -24.25
N THR A 95 31.23 9.71 -25.17
CA THR A 95 29.85 9.26 -25.06
C THR A 95 29.80 7.73 -24.95
N ASP A 96 29.08 7.23 -23.98
CA ASP A 96 28.82 5.80 -23.84
C ASP A 96 27.72 5.40 -24.81
N ASN A 97 28.11 5.09 -26.05
CA ASN A 97 27.20 4.60 -27.08
C ASN A 97 26.80 3.13 -26.88
N GLN A 98 27.17 2.51 -25.75
CA GLN A 98 26.50 1.29 -25.35
C GLN A 98 25.07 1.69 -24.97
N SER A 99 24.13 1.58 -25.91
CA SER A 99 22.74 1.37 -25.54
C SER A 99 22.77 0.17 -24.60
N LEU A 100 22.53 0.38 -23.31
CA LEU A 100 22.25 -0.70 -22.39
C LEU A 100 21.06 -1.43 -23.04
N ASP A 101 21.32 -2.60 -23.61
CA ASP A 101 20.27 -3.47 -24.13
C ASP A 101 19.23 -3.59 -23.01
N GLU A 102 18.08 -2.94 -23.16
CA GLU A 102 17.03 -2.98 -22.14
C GLU A 102 16.51 -4.41 -22.08
N VAL A 103 16.88 -5.10 -21.01
CA VAL A 103 16.52 -6.51 -20.79
C VAL A 103 15.15 -6.55 -20.13
N VAL A 104 14.22 -7.25 -20.74
CA VAL A 104 12.89 -7.52 -20.19
C VAL A 104 12.94 -8.83 -19.44
N VAL A 105 12.52 -8.83 -18.17
CA VAL A 105 12.27 -10.07 -17.43
C VAL A 105 11.01 -10.69 -18.02
N VAL A 106 11.16 -11.90 -18.52
CA VAL A 106 10.05 -12.69 -19.10
C VAL A 106 9.90 -13.99 -18.32
N ALA A 107 8.83 -14.74 -18.63
CA ALA A 107 8.58 -16.02 -17.96
C ALA A 107 9.82 -16.94 -18.04
N TYR A 108 10.29 -17.33 -16.87
CA TYR A 108 11.46 -18.24 -16.68
C TYR A 108 12.77 -17.79 -17.35
N GLY A 109 12.98 -16.45 -17.49
CA GLY A 109 14.22 -15.93 -18.07
C GLY A 109 14.20 -14.44 -18.32
N THR A 110 15.16 -14.01 -19.12
CA THR A 110 15.28 -12.61 -19.58
C THR A 110 15.37 -12.61 -21.10
N ALA A 111 14.82 -11.60 -21.75
CA ALA A 111 14.95 -11.38 -23.19
C ALA A 111 15.41 -9.94 -23.44
N LYS A 112 16.13 -9.71 -24.55
CA LYS A 112 16.38 -8.34 -25.00
C LYS A 112 15.04 -7.72 -25.44
N LYS A 113 14.78 -6.48 -25.06
CA LYS A 113 13.53 -5.79 -25.38
C LYS A 113 13.28 -5.74 -26.89
N GLU A 114 14.34 -5.58 -27.68
CA GLU A 114 14.27 -5.50 -29.15
C GLU A 114 13.88 -6.83 -29.80
N SER A 115 14.28 -7.98 -29.19
CA SER A 115 13.95 -9.31 -29.71
C SER A 115 12.66 -9.90 -29.08
N PHE A 116 12.07 -9.21 -28.09
CA PHE A 116 10.87 -9.67 -27.45
C PHE A 116 9.62 -9.31 -28.28
N THR A 117 8.99 -10.32 -28.87
CA THR A 117 7.79 -10.16 -29.71
C THR A 117 6.51 -9.91 -28.96
N GLY A 118 6.51 -10.06 -27.62
CA GLY A 118 5.35 -9.83 -26.76
C GLY A 118 5.24 -8.38 -26.28
N SER A 119 4.07 -8.02 -25.75
CA SER A 119 3.85 -6.70 -25.13
C SER A 119 4.19 -6.74 -23.65
N ALA A 120 5.35 -6.22 -23.29
CA ALA A 120 5.80 -6.06 -21.91
C ALA A 120 6.13 -4.61 -21.61
N GLU A 121 5.87 -4.18 -20.38
CA GLU A 121 6.24 -2.86 -19.90
C GLU A 121 6.93 -2.95 -18.55
N ILE A 122 8.09 -2.29 -18.43
CA ILE A 122 8.92 -2.34 -17.23
C ILE A 122 8.76 -1.04 -16.44
N ILE A 123 8.48 -1.18 -15.17
CA ILE A 123 8.45 -0.10 -14.19
C ILE A 123 9.68 -0.27 -13.30
N LYS A 124 10.63 0.63 -13.40
CA LYS A 124 11.84 0.63 -12.57
C LYS A 124 11.56 1.16 -11.17
N ASN A 125 12.39 0.76 -10.22
CA ASN A 125 12.34 1.14 -8.81
C ASN A 125 12.11 2.63 -8.58
N GLU A 126 12.79 3.51 -9.33
CA GLU A 126 12.70 4.97 -9.17
C GLU A 126 11.28 5.51 -9.35
N LYS A 127 10.46 4.90 -10.22
CA LYS A 127 9.05 5.27 -10.40
C LYS A 127 8.17 4.75 -9.25
N ILE A 128 8.52 3.60 -8.69
CA ILE A 128 7.81 2.97 -7.58
C ILE A 128 8.08 3.74 -6.28
N GLU A 129 9.33 4.05 -5.99
CA GLU A 129 9.75 4.73 -4.76
C GLU A 129 9.27 6.19 -4.64
N LYS A 130 9.05 6.87 -5.76
CA LYS A 130 8.46 8.22 -5.78
C LYS A 130 7.00 8.23 -5.33
N ARG A 131 6.35 7.07 -5.30
CA ARG A 131 4.97 6.92 -4.85
C ARG A 131 4.94 6.45 -3.40
N THR A 132 4.33 7.24 -2.54
CA THR A 132 4.16 6.91 -1.13
C THR A 132 2.93 6.01 -0.97
N VAL A 133 3.04 4.74 -1.40
CA VAL A 133 1.93 3.78 -1.33
C VAL A 133 2.27 2.62 -0.39
N ALA A 134 1.27 2.15 0.35
CA ALA A 134 1.42 1.00 1.24
C ALA A 134 1.39 -0.34 0.48
N ASN A 135 0.74 -0.39 -0.69
CA ASN A 135 0.44 -1.60 -1.43
C ASN A 135 1.03 -1.57 -2.84
N VAL A 136 1.62 -2.68 -3.27
CA VAL A 136 2.24 -2.84 -4.59
C VAL A 136 1.22 -2.67 -5.72
N SER A 137 -0.05 -3.09 -5.56
CA SER A 137 -1.06 -2.92 -6.59
C SER A 137 -1.39 -1.44 -6.87
N LYS A 138 -1.33 -0.58 -5.84
CA LYS A 138 -1.48 0.88 -6.01
C LYS A 138 -0.28 1.53 -6.70
N ALA A 139 0.89 0.89 -6.62
CA ALA A 139 2.08 1.39 -7.31
C ALA A 139 1.95 1.29 -8.85
N LEU A 140 1.06 0.43 -9.36
CA LEU A 140 0.81 0.28 -10.80
C LEU A 140 -0.09 1.39 -11.39
N ASP A 141 -0.80 2.14 -10.54
CA ASP A 141 -1.83 3.09 -10.96
C ASP A 141 -1.28 4.16 -11.91
N GLY A 142 -1.84 4.26 -13.12
CA GLY A 142 -1.45 5.23 -14.15
C GLY A 142 -0.01 5.11 -14.68
N LEU A 143 0.73 4.03 -14.37
CA LEU A 143 2.10 3.82 -14.85
C LEU A 143 2.22 2.96 -16.10
N VAL A 144 1.19 2.15 -16.40
CA VAL A 144 1.25 1.15 -17.46
C VAL A 144 0.06 1.31 -18.40
N ALA A 145 0.32 1.54 -19.67
CA ALA A 145 -0.73 1.61 -20.68
C ALA A 145 -1.48 0.26 -20.81
N GLY A 146 -2.82 0.29 -20.81
CA GLY A 146 -3.67 -0.90 -20.86
C GLY A 146 -3.82 -1.64 -19.52
N VAL A 147 -3.34 -1.07 -18.42
CA VAL A 147 -3.61 -1.52 -17.05
C VAL A 147 -4.55 -0.54 -16.39
N GLN A 148 -5.70 -1.03 -15.98
CA GLN A 148 -6.68 -0.29 -15.21
C GLN A 148 -6.58 -0.71 -13.74
N THR A 149 -6.42 0.26 -12.86
CA THR A 149 -6.43 0.05 -11.42
C THR A 149 -7.63 0.79 -10.83
N THR A 150 -8.32 0.14 -9.92
CA THR A 150 -9.48 0.73 -9.24
C THR A 150 -9.32 0.51 -7.74
N SER A 151 -9.21 1.61 -7.00
CA SER A 151 -9.24 1.59 -5.54
C SER A 151 -10.68 1.73 -5.06
N GLY A 152 -11.26 0.65 -4.56
CA GLY A 152 -12.63 0.65 -4.04
C GLY A 152 -12.75 1.27 -2.65
N SER A 153 -11.63 1.49 -1.96
CA SER A 153 -11.61 2.02 -0.59
C SER A 153 -10.37 2.88 -0.37
N GLY A 154 -10.55 3.96 0.41
CA GLY A 154 -9.46 4.77 0.96
C GLY A 154 -8.91 4.27 2.29
N GLN A 155 -9.31 3.09 2.76
CA GLN A 155 -8.82 2.54 4.03
C GLN A 155 -7.32 2.24 3.95
N PRO A 156 -6.56 2.49 5.03
CA PRO A 156 -5.15 2.16 5.09
C PRO A 156 -4.87 0.69 4.76
N GLY A 157 -3.79 0.42 4.03
CA GLY A 157 -3.42 -0.94 3.63
C GLY A 157 -4.31 -1.58 2.56
N SER A 158 -5.40 -0.93 2.13
CA SER A 158 -6.24 -1.46 1.06
C SER A 158 -5.49 -1.48 -0.27
N GLY A 159 -5.64 -2.59 -1.04
CA GLY A 159 -5.13 -2.73 -2.39
C GLY A 159 -6.03 -2.09 -3.44
N SER A 160 -5.52 -2.03 -4.67
CA SER A 160 -6.32 -1.75 -5.85
C SER A 160 -6.61 -3.05 -6.61
N SER A 161 -7.80 -3.15 -7.17
CA SER A 161 -8.09 -4.14 -8.22
C SER A 161 -7.29 -3.77 -9.47
N VAL A 162 -6.59 -4.74 -10.03
CA VAL A 162 -5.77 -4.55 -11.22
C VAL A 162 -6.38 -5.37 -12.35
N VAL A 163 -6.70 -4.73 -13.46
CA VAL A 163 -7.26 -5.37 -14.67
C VAL A 163 -6.38 -5.03 -15.85
N ILE A 164 -5.91 -6.02 -16.58
CA ILE A 164 -5.02 -5.87 -17.74
C ILE A 164 -5.82 -6.11 -19.01
N ARG A 165 -5.87 -5.11 -19.92
CA ARG A 165 -6.59 -5.16 -21.20
C ARG A 165 -8.09 -5.45 -21.10
N GLY A 166 -8.71 -5.12 -19.98
CA GLY A 166 -10.16 -5.26 -19.80
C GLY A 166 -10.60 -6.56 -19.14
N PHE A 167 -11.90 -6.73 -19.03
CA PHE A 167 -12.50 -7.85 -18.30
C PHE A 167 -12.56 -9.11 -19.17
N GLY A 168 -11.91 -10.19 -18.72
CA GLY A 168 -11.90 -11.48 -19.40
C GLY A 168 -13.12 -12.36 -19.09
N SER A 169 -13.81 -12.13 -17.96
CA SER A 169 -14.96 -12.94 -17.52
C SER A 169 -15.91 -12.12 -16.66
N ILE A 170 -17.19 -12.44 -16.68
CA ILE A 170 -18.20 -11.82 -15.82
C ILE A 170 -18.23 -12.47 -14.42
N LYS A 171 -17.87 -13.74 -14.30
CA LYS A 171 -18.00 -14.51 -13.05
C LYS A 171 -16.68 -14.95 -12.43
N ALA A 172 -15.62 -15.12 -13.24
CA ALA A 172 -14.31 -15.54 -12.76
C ALA A 172 -13.48 -14.36 -12.26
N SER A 173 -12.41 -14.63 -11.49
CA SER A 173 -11.45 -13.63 -11.05
C SER A 173 -10.88 -12.86 -12.24
N GLN A 174 -10.70 -11.56 -12.07
CA GLN A 174 -10.07 -10.65 -13.03
C GLN A 174 -8.62 -10.33 -12.68
N ASN A 175 -8.17 -10.79 -11.50
CA ASN A 175 -6.84 -10.45 -11.01
C ASN A 175 -5.75 -11.06 -11.90
N PRO A 176 -4.68 -10.31 -12.20
CA PRO A 176 -3.52 -10.85 -12.88
C PRO A 176 -2.79 -11.85 -11.99
N LEU A 177 -2.01 -12.73 -12.61
CA LEU A 177 -1.07 -13.56 -11.87
C LEU A 177 0.10 -12.69 -11.39
N TYR A 178 0.41 -12.75 -10.10
CA TYR A 178 1.64 -12.18 -9.56
C TYR A 178 2.75 -13.23 -9.57
N VAL A 179 3.93 -12.84 -10.02
CA VAL A 179 5.14 -13.69 -10.04
C VAL A 179 6.23 -12.93 -9.31
N VAL A 180 6.82 -13.52 -8.28
CA VAL A 180 7.89 -12.89 -7.50
C VAL A 180 9.18 -13.69 -7.70
N ASP A 181 10.22 -13.01 -8.16
CA ASP A 181 11.53 -13.61 -8.46
C ASP A 181 11.44 -14.88 -9.32
N GLY A 182 10.54 -14.86 -10.34
CA GLY A 182 10.37 -15.93 -11.31
C GLY A 182 9.40 -17.05 -10.92
N ILE A 183 8.84 -17.04 -9.70
CA ILE A 183 7.92 -18.08 -9.21
C ILE A 183 6.55 -17.45 -8.94
N PRO A 184 5.43 -18.10 -9.33
CA PRO A 184 4.08 -17.68 -8.98
C PRO A 184 3.94 -17.41 -7.47
N TYR A 185 3.22 -16.33 -7.14
CA TYR A 185 3.08 -15.83 -5.77
C TYR A 185 1.61 -15.85 -5.34
N ASP A 186 1.30 -16.65 -4.34
CA ASP A 186 -0.04 -16.77 -3.75
C ASP A 186 -0.13 -16.15 -2.35
N GLY A 187 0.94 -15.51 -1.91
CA GLY A 187 0.98 -14.74 -0.67
C GLY A 187 0.11 -13.47 -0.73
N ASN A 188 -0.05 -12.82 0.39
CA ASN A 188 -0.73 -11.53 0.42
C ASN A 188 0.17 -10.45 -0.21
N ILE A 189 -0.32 -9.79 -1.28
CA ILE A 189 0.43 -8.71 -1.97
C ILE A 189 0.78 -7.54 -1.02
N ASN A 190 0.01 -7.34 0.05
CA ASN A 190 0.31 -6.36 1.10
C ASN A 190 1.56 -6.72 1.95
N ALA A 191 1.98 -7.98 1.91
CA ALA A 191 3.18 -8.45 2.59
C ALA A 191 4.48 -8.04 1.89
N ILE A 192 4.40 -7.63 0.61
CA ILE A 192 5.55 -7.16 -0.15
C ILE A 192 5.75 -5.68 0.11
N ASN A 193 6.94 -5.32 0.61
CA ASN A 193 7.31 -3.91 0.77
C ASN A 193 7.69 -3.31 -0.60
N PRO A 194 7.00 -2.25 -1.09
CA PRO A 194 7.36 -1.60 -2.35
C PRO A 194 8.81 -1.12 -2.42
N ASN A 195 9.42 -0.79 -1.27
CA ASN A 195 10.82 -0.39 -1.20
C ASN A 195 11.82 -1.54 -1.45
N ASP A 196 11.39 -2.80 -1.42
CA ASP A 196 12.21 -3.98 -1.72
C ASP A 196 12.15 -4.39 -3.19
N ILE A 197 11.38 -3.68 -4.01
CA ILE A 197 11.18 -3.97 -5.43
C ILE A 197 12.25 -3.26 -6.27
N GLU A 198 12.95 -4.01 -7.11
CA GLU A 198 13.88 -3.46 -8.12
C GLU A 198 13.13 -3.03 -9.38
N SER A 199 12.20 -3.88 -9.83
CA SER A 199 11.35 -3.59 -10.99
C SER A 199 10.06 -4.39 -10.98
N MET A 200 9.05 -3.88 -11.70
CA MET A 200 7.86 -4.64 -12.05
C MET A 200 7.73 -4.70 -13.57
N THR A 201 7.50 -5.89 -14.10
CA THR A 201 7.22 -6.10 -15.53
C THR A 201 5.80 -6.59 -15.70
N VAL A 202 5.01 -5.89 -16.51
CA VAL A 202 3.64 -6.28 -16.81
C VAL A 202 3.58 -6.93 -18.18
N LEU A 203 3.26 -8.23 -18.22
CA LEU A 203 3.02 -8.98 -19.44
C LEU A 203 1.55 -8.88 -19.79
N LYS A 204 1.25 -8.23 -20.91
CA LYS A 204 -0.11 -7.80 -21.25
C LYS A 204 -0.80 -8.71 -22.27
N ASP A 205 -0.08 -9.57 -22.96
CA ASP A 205 -0.64 -10.44 -23.98
C ASP A 205 -0.45 -11.95 -23.71
N ALA A 206 -1.20 -12.74 -24.45
CA ALA A 206 -1.20 -14.19 -24.29
C ALA A 206 0.15 -14.83 -24.66
N SER A 207 0.90 -14.26 -25.62
CA SER A 207 2.21 -14.78 -26.02
C SER A 207 3.24 -14.59 -24.90
N ALA A 208 3.22 -13.43 -24.25
CA ALA A 208 4.08 -13.14 -23.11
C ALA A 208 3.71 -13.97 -21.87
N GLY A 209 2.42 -14.25 -21.66
CA GLY A 209 1.91 -15.05 -20.54
C GLY A 209 1.84 -16.56 -20.77
N ALA A 210 2.10 -17.04 -22.01
CA ALA A 210 1.85 -18.43 -22.42
C ALA A 210 2.54 -19.47 -21.52
N LEU A 211 3.75 -19.19 -21.03
CA LEU A 211 4.50 -20.11 -20.17
C LEU A 211 3.88 -20.28 -18.77
N TYR A 212 2.94 -19.42 -18.37
CA TYR A 212 2.17 -19.57 -17.12
C TYR A 212 0.81 -20.26 -17.36
N GLY A 213 0.53 -20.70 -18.59
CA GLY A 213 -0.70 -21.41 -18.96
C GLY A 213 -1.96 -20.62 -18.60
N SER A 214 -3.00 -21.33 -18.13
CA SER A 214 -4.28 -20.73 -17.75
C SER A 214 -4.19 -19.71 -16.62
N ARG A 215 -3.19 -19.80 -15.73
CA ARG A 215 -2.96 -18.84 -14.65
C ARG A 215 -2.58 -17.45 -15.16
N GLY A 216 -1.96 -17.37 -16.35
CA GLY A 216 -1.60 -16.11 -17.01
C GLY A 216 -2.69 -15.46 -17.85
N ALA A 217 -3.92 -16.03 -17.90
CA ALA A 217 -4.99 -15.59 -18.80
C ALA A 217 -5.42 -14.13 -18.61
N ASN A 218 -5.35 -13.59 -17.38
CA ASN A 218 -5.66 -12.20 -17.06
C ASN A 218 -4.43 -11.27 -17.12
N GLY A 219 -3.33 -11.73 -17.73
CA GLY A 219 -2.03 -11.05 -17.69
C GLY A 219 -1.20 -11.42 -16.48
N VAL A 220 0.07 -11.03 -16.52
CA VAL A 220 1.06 -11.36 -15.46
C VAL A 220 1.76 -10.10 -15.00
N VAL A 221 1.88 -9.92 -13.69
CA VAL A 221 2.69 -8.89 -13.05
C VAL A 221 3.89 -9.57 -12.41
N MET A 222 5.05 -9.42 -13.03
CA MET A 222 6.31 -9.95 -12.53
C MET A 222 6.97 -8.91 -11.63
N ILE A 223 7.31 -9.29 -10.43
CA ILE A 223 7.98 -8.47 -9.42
C ILE A 223 9.40 -9.03 -9.23
N THR A 224 10.39 -8.22 -9.57
CA THR A 224 11.78 -8.54 -9.28
C THR A 224 12.20 -7.81 -8.03
N THR A 225 12.69 -8.52 -7.02
CA THR A 225 13.13 -7.92 -5.77
C THR A 225 14.59 -7.48 -5.83
N LYS A 226 14.96 -6.50 -5.01
CA LYS A 226 16.34 -6.02 -4.89
C LYS A 226 17.26 -7.14 -4.46
N LYS A 227 18.41 -7.22 -5.12
CA LYS A 227 19.48 -8.19 -4.84
C LYS A 227 20.73 -7.50 -4.31
N GLY A 228 21.67 -8.28 -3.79
CA GLY A 228 23.00 -7.79 -3.43
C GLY A 228 23.72 -7.23 -4.66
N LYS A 229 24.40 -6.10 -4.50
CA LYS A 229 25.22 -5.47 -5.54
C LYS A 229 26.69 -5.75 -5.29
N ASP A 230 27.48 -5.81 -6.36
CA ASP A 230 28.92 -5.96 -6.24
C ASP A 230 29.53 -4.76 -5.52
N GLY A 231 30.44 -5.01 -4.58
CA GLY A 231 31.15 -3.99 -3.82
C GLY A 231 31.05 -4.15 -2.31
N ALA A 232 31.54 -3.13 -1.60
CA ALA A 232 31.48 -3.09 -0.14
C ALA A 232 30.04 -3.00 0.38
N LEU A 233 29.87 -3.33 1.66
CA LEU A 233 28.58 -3.21 2.33
C LEU A 233 28.03 -1.77 2.23
N LEU A 234 26.87 -1.64 1.63
CA LEU A 234 26.06 -0.43 1.60
C LEU A 234 24.92 -0.56 2.60
N VAL A 235 24.75 0.46 3.44
CA VAL A 235 23.64 0.58 4.39
C VAL A 235 22.82 1.80 4.01
N ASN A 236 21.54 1.59 3.77
CA ASN A 236 20.60 2.66 3.44
C ASN A 236 19.44 2.63 4.45
N LEU A 237 19.21 3.75 5.11
CA LEU A 237 18.05 3.99 5.97
C LEU A 237 17.16 5.03 5.31
N LYS A 238 15.92 4.63 5.03
CA LYS A 238 14.86 5.51 4.51
C LYS A 238 13.81 5.72 5.59
N ALA A 239 13.45 6.96 5.84
CA ALA A 239 12.38 7.32 6.75
C ALA A 239 11.44 8.32 6.07
N ASN A 240 10.15 8.00 6.06
CA ASN A 240 9.11 8.84 5.46
C ASN A 240 8.02 9.12 6.49
N TRP A 241 7.63 10.38 6.59
CA TRP A 241 6.46 10.83 7.35
C TRP A 241 5.53 11.56 6.40
N GLY A 242 4.24 11.39 6.61
CA GLY A 242 3.22 12.07 5.85
C GLY A 242 1.95 12.22 6.66
N ILE A 243 1.15 13.18 6.28
CA ILE A 243 -0.21 13.35 6.79
C ILE A 243 -1.18 13.19 5.63
N ALA A 244 -2.34 12.59 5.90
CA ALA A 244 -3.39 12.47 4.91
C ALA A 244 -4.48 13.51 5.17
N SER A 245 -5.14 13.94 4.10
CA SER A 245 -6.31 14.79 4.15
C SER A 245 -7.29 14.39 3.07
N ARG A 246 -8.51 14.87 3.17
CA ARG A 246 -9.54 14.62 2.17
C ARG A 246 -9.19 15.31 0.85
N ALA A 247 -9.05 14.54 -0.23
CA ALA A 247 -8.68 15.08 -1.54
C ALA A 247 -9.87 15.77 -2.24
N ILE A 248 -11.11 15.28 -2.02
CA ILE A 248 -12.32 15.82 -2.60
C ILE A 248 -13.09 16.55 -1.49
N PRO A 249 -13.44 17.85 -1.68
CA PRO A 249 -14.23 18.59 -0.71
C PRO A 249 -15.59 17.92 -0.49
N ARG A 250 -16.17 18.17 0.67
CA ARG A 250 -17.56 17.78 0.94
C ARG A 250 -18.52 18.62 0.10
N TYR A 251 -19.67 18.03 -0.22
CA TYR A 251 -20.79 18.84 -0.64
C TYR A 251 -21.26 19.70 0.53
N GLU A 252 -21.66 20.93 0.24
CA GLU A 252 -22.34 21.77 1.22
C GLU A 252 -23.64 21.10 1.66
N THR A 253 -23.87 21.04 2.95
CA THR A 253 -25.10 20.55 3.56
C THR A 253 -25.83 21.72 4.21
N MET A 254 -27.14 21.57 4.40
CA MET A 254 -27.94 22.58 5.12
C MET A 254 -27.47 22.62 6.59
N ASP A 255 -27.41 23.82 7.13
CA ASP A 255 -27.30 24.03 8.57
C ASP A 255 -28.66 23.78 9.27
N GLU A 256 -28.70 23.90 10.58
CA GLU A 256 -29.90 23.67 11.39
C GLU A 256 -31.03 24.60 11.00
N ARG A 257 -30.73 25.87 10.66
CA ARG A 257 -31.74 26.85 10.21
C ARG A 257 -32.33 26.44 8.87
N GLY A 258 -31.51 26.23 7.88
CA GLY A 258 -31.95 25.85 6.54
C GLY A 258 -32.72 24.54 6.55
N TYR A 259 -32.30 23.58 7.38
CA TYR A 259 -33.02 22.32 7.56
C TYR A 259 -34.45 22.56 8.11
N LEU A 260 -34.60 23.32 9.20
CA LEU A 260 -35.89 23.57 9.83
C LEU A 260 -36.82 24.36 8.92
N GLU A 261 -36.32 25.39 8.23
CA GLU A 261 -37.09 26.16 7.28
C GLU A 261 -37.59 25.32 6.10
N THR A 262 -36.74 24.40 5.62
CA THR A 262 -37.08 23.47 4.53
C THR A 262 -38.16 22.47 4.98
N ILE A 263 -38.00 21.88 6.16
CA ILE A 263 -39.00 20.94 6.72
C ILE A 263 -40.31 21.62 6.97
N PHE A 264 -40.29 22.83 7.55
CA PHE A 264 -41.51 23.61 7.73
C PHE A 264 -42.24 23.85 6.39
N GLN A 265 -41.52 24.31 5.37
CA GLN A 265 -42.10 24.54 4.05
C GLN A 265 -42.65 23.25 3.41
N SER A 266 -41.95 22.14 3.59
CA SER A 266 -42.41 20.83 3.12
C SER A 266 -43.71 20.40 3.79
N TYR A 267 -43.81 20.56 5.12
CA TYR A 267 -45.02 20.20 5.87
C TYR A 267 -46.19 21.15 5.55
N LYS A 268 -45.91 22.44 5.40
CA LYS A 268 -46.91 23.42 4.97
C LYS A 268 -47.48 23.08 3.58
N ASN A 269 -46.63 22.76 2.62
CA ASN A 269 -47.04 22.37 1.28
C ASN A 269 -47.84 21.07 1.27
N ASP A 270 -47.45 20.08 2.10
CA ASP A 270 -48.21 18.82 2.28
C ASP A 270 -49.62 19.12 2.82
N GLN A 271 -49.76 20.01 3.81
CA GLN A 271 -51.09 20.40 4.36
C GLN A 271 -51.97 21.10 3.33
N ILE A 272 -51.40 21.94 2.49
CA ILE A 272 -52.13 22.60 1.39
C ILE A 272 -52.55 21.54 0.35
N ALA A 273 -51.63 20.70 -0.09
CA ALA A 273 -51.86 19.75 -1.17
C ALA A 273 -52.79 18.58 -0.74
N SER A 274 -52.57 18.01 0.44
CA SER A 274 -53.28 16.82 0.91
C SER A 274 -54.57 17.12 1.64
N ASN A 275 -54.64 18.25 2.35
CA ASN A 275 -55.79 18.60 3.21
C ASN A 275 -56.56 19.85 2.74
N GLY A 276 -56.11 20.52 1.65
CA GLY A 276 -56.78 21.70 1.09
C GLY A 276 -56.82 22.90 2.02
N LEU A 277 -55.88 23.02 2.99
CA LEU A 277 -55.84 24.11 3.94
C LEU A 277 -55.42 25.44 3.29
N SER A 278 -55.92 26.57 3.83
CA SER A 278 -55.38 27.89 3.47
C SER A 278 -53.89 27.98 3.88
N PRO A 279 -53.11 28.85 3.24
CA PRO A 279 -51.67 29.01 3.57
C PRO A 279 -51.41 29.30 5.06
N GLU A 280 -52.29 30.07 5.70
CA GLU A 280 -52.22 30.43 7.13
C GLU A 280 -52.52 29.22 8.01
N ALA A 281 -53.62 28.51 7.74
CA ALA A 281 -54.02 27.31 8.46
C ALA A 281 -52.97 26.19 8.28
N ALA A 282 -52.42 26.06 7.07
CA ALA A 282 -51.34 25.10 6.77
C ALA A 282 -50.04 25.41 7.53
N SER A 283 -49.70 26.68 7.74
CA SER A 283 -48.54 27.08 8.56
C SER A 283 -48.70 26.65 10.01
N VAL A 284 -49.85 26.87 10.61
CA VAL A 284 -50.15 26.46 11.99
C VAL A 284 -50.13 24.94 12.11
N ALA A 285 -50.74 24.23 11.15
CA ALA A 285 -50.73 22.77 11.10
C ALA A 285 -49.32 22.20 10.93
N ALA A 286 -48.45 22.82 10.13
CA ALA A 286 -47.05 22.43 9.95
C ALA A 286 -46.27 22.58 11.25
N LEU A 287 -46.33 23.70 11.95
CA LEU A 287 -45.67 23.89 13.24
C LEU A 287 -46.14 22.87 14.28
N THR A 288 -47.45 22.62 14.35
CA THR A 288 -48.01 21.61 15.24
C THR A 288 -47.45 20.20 14.93
N ALA A 289 -47.41 19.85 13.64
CA ALA A 289 -46.87 18.55 13.20
C ALA A 289 -45.36 18.40 13.48
N MET A 290 -44.58 19.49 13.29
CA MET A 290 -43.16 19.49 13.62
C MET A 290 -42.89 19.32 15.12
N GLY A 291 -43.76 19.84 15.97
CA GLY A 291 -43.63 19.84 17.42
C GLY A 291 -44.17 18.57 18.12
N SER A 292 -45.12 17.88 17.51
CA SER A 292 -45.79 16.75 18.16
C SER A 292 -46.35 15.72 17.17
N GLY A 293 -46.64 14.53 17.67
CA GLY A 293 -47.23 13.45 16.89
C GLY A 293 -46.24 12.68 16.01
N ALA A 294 -46.74 11.96 15.02
CA ALA A 294 -45.95 11.06 14.17
C ALA A 294 -44.93 11.77 13.26
N LYS A 295 -45.10 13.06 13.02
CA LYS A 295 -44.21 13.90 12.20
C LYS A 295 -43.32 14.82 13.05
N ALA A 296 -43.30 14.66 14.37
CA ALA A 296 -42.43 15.45 15.25
C ALA A 296 -40.95 15.22 14.89
N ILE A 297 -40.21 16.31 14.68
CA ILE A 297 -38.81 16.25 14.21
C ILE A 297 -37.80 16.29 15.34
N PHE A 298 -38.16 16.82 16.50
CA PHE A 298 -37.25 16.98 17.64
C PHE A 298 -37.28 15.83 18.66
N GLY A 299 -37.94 14.74 18.31
CA GLY A 299 -38.10 13.62 19.24
C GLY A 299 -38.99 13.94 20.44
N THR A 300 -38.89 13.07 21.45
CA THR A 300 -39.70 13.21 22.68
C THR A 300 -39.28 14.46 23.46
N ASN A 301 -40.26 15.27 23.88
CA ASN A 301 -40.05 16.50 24.65
C ASN A 301 -39.10 17.51 24.00
N GLN A 302 -39.03 17.52 22.66
CA GLN A 302 -38.15 18.40 21.89
C GLN A 302 -36.64 18.27 22.28
N MET A 303 -36.21 17.10 22.68
CA MET A 303 -34.84 16.84 23.12
C MET A 303 -33.80 17.22 22.04
N TYR A 304 -34.14 17.06 20.77
CA TYR A 304 -33.28 17.38 19.63
C TYR A 304 -33.51 18.78 19.05
N ASN A 305 -34.10 19.71 19.82
CA ASN A 305 -34.17 21.08 19.40
C ASN A 305 -32.82 21.80 19.62
N PRO A 306 -32.08 22.17 18.56
CA PRO A 306 -30.79 22.81 18.70
C PRO A 306 -30.84 24.28 19.10
N PHE A 307 -32.04 24.88 19.18
CA PHE A 307 -32.21 26.30 19.47
C PHE A 307 -32.73 26.56 20.88
N ASN A 308 -32.55 27.78 21.33
CA ASN A 308 -32.99 28.28 22.64
C ASN A 308 -34.49 28.65 22.73
N PHE A 309 -35.26 28.41 21.66
CA PHE A 309 -36.71 28.62 21.61
C PHE A 309 -37.46 27.35 21.32
N PRO A 310 -38.64 27.10 21.92
CA PRO A 310 -39.49 25.98 21.56
C PRO A 310 -39.97 26.10 20.11
N ILE A 311 -40.32 25.00 19.44
CA ILE A 311 -40.66 24.99 18.00
C ILE A 311 -41.84 25.94 17.68
N ALA A 312 -42.79 26.04 18.58
CA ALA A 312 -43.97 26.91 18.37
C ALA A 312 -43.64 28.41 18.25
N GLU A 313 -42.50 28.83 18.79
CA GLU A 313 -42.00 30.20 18.79
C GLU A 313 -40.78 30.40 17.89
N LEU A 314 -40.19 29.29 17.42
CA LEU A 314 -38.92 29.28 16.70
C LEU A 314 -39.04 29.72 15.25
N ILE A 315 -40.14 29.32 14.57
CA ILE A 315 -40.35 29.62 13.16
C ILE A 315 -41.53 30.60 13.04
N ASP A 316 -41.29 31.70 12.35
CA ASP A 316 -42.35 32.63 11.99
C ASP A 316 -43.34 31.98 11.00
N PRO A 317 -44.63 31.81 11.36
CA PRO A 317 -45.59 31.10 10.51
C PRO A 317 -45.91 31.86 9.20
N VAL A 318 -45.64 33.15 9.13
CA VAL A 318 -45.91 33.99 7.95
C VAL A 318 -44.76 33.86 6.94
N THR A 319 -43.52 34.05 7.42
CA THR A 319 -42.33 34.03 6.56
C THR A 319 -41.74 32.63 6.38
N GLY A 320 -42.04 31.72 7.27
CA GLY A 320 -41.43 30.36 7.31
C GLY A 320 -39.96 30.35 7.72
N LYS A 321 -39.47 31.46 8.28
CA LYS A 321 -38.08 31.63 8.67
C LYS A 321 -37.89 31.41 10.16
N VAL A 322 -36.75 30.81 10.52
CA VAL A 322 -36.30 30.78 11.91
C VAL A 322 -36.03 32.21 12.36
N ARG A 323 -36.56 32.59 13.52
CA ARG A 323 -36.41 33.94 14.08
C ARG A 323 -34.94 34.35 14.20
N SER A 324 -34.66 35.61 13.93
CA SER A 324 -33.28 36.13 13.83
C SER A 324 -32.52 36.14 15.16
N ASP A 325 -33.24 36.22 16.29
CA ASP A 325 -32.68 36.21 17.66
C ASP A 325 -32.54 34.80 18.24
N ALA A 326 -32.91 33.75 17.51
CA ALA A 326 -32.63 32.37 17.93
C ALA A 326 -31.14 32.06 17.84
N THR A 327 -30.62 31.48 18.94
CA THR A 327 -29.24 31.07 19.07
C THR A 327 -29.17 29.56 19.19
N LEU A 328 -28.10 28.96 18.61
CA LEU A 328 -27.84 27.54 18.76
C LEU A 328 -27.38 27.23 20.19
N ARG A 329 -27.91 26.15 20.77
CA ARG A 329 -27.48 25.56 22.02
C ARG A 329 -26.33 24.59 21.78
N TYR A 330 -26.33 23.93 20.62
CA TYR A 330 -25.28 23.01 20.18
C TYR A 330 -25.21 22.99 18.64
N HIS A 331 -24.03 22.58 18.17
CA HIS A 331 -23.75 22.25 16.78
C HIS A 331 -22.71 21.13 16.74
N GLU A 332 -23.01 20.03 16.08
CA GLU A 332 -22.06 18.92 15.87
C GLU A 332 -22.13 18.47 14.40
N ASP A 333 -20.96 18.40 13.77
CA ASP A 333 -20.82 17.89 12.42
C ASP A 333 -20.44 16.41 12.45
N TRP A 334 -21.33 15.54 12.02
CA TRP A 334 -21.15 14.10 12.00
C TRP A 334 -19.92 13.67 11.19
N MET A 335 -19.58 14.38 10.13
CA MET A 335 -18.42 14.04 9.31
C MET A 335 -17.11 14.43 10.00
N ASP A 336 -17.07 15.56 10.68
CA ASP A 336 -15.90 15.99 11.46
C ASP A 336 -15.69 15.08 12.67
N GLU A 337 -16.78 14.60 13.28
CA GLU A 337 -16.72 13.61 14.34
C GLU A 337 -16.25 12.23 13.85
N ALA A 338 -16.53 11.87 12.60
CA ALA A 338 -16.07 10.62 12.00
C ALA A 338 -14.59 10.66 11.61
N THR A 339 -14.07 11.84 11.21
CA THR A 339 -12.77 11.93 10.57
C THR A 339 -11.67 12.40 11.51
N ALA A 340 -10.47 11.87 11.30
CA ALA A 340 -9.27 12.29 12.00
C ALA A 340 -8.66 13.53 11.32
N ASN A 341 -8.16 14.46 12.12
CA ASN A 341 -7.42 15.61 11.63
C ASN A 341 -5.97 15.19 11.36
N ASN A 342 -5.54 15.26 10.09
CA ASN A 342 -4.18 14.98 9.67
C ASN A 342 -3.65 13.60 10.16
N PRO A 343 -4.32 12.48 9.84
CA PRO A 343 -3.86 11.17 10.24
C PRO A 343 -2.44 10.91 9.74
N LEU A 344 -1.61 10.33 10.62
CA LEU A 344 -0.18 10.21 10.43
C LEU A 344 0.17 8.91 9.70
N ARG A 345 1.08 9.03 8.72
CA ARG A 345 1.78 7.90 8.12
C ARG A 345 3.26 7.96 8.45
N GLN A 346 3.82 6.83 8.89
CA GLN A 346 5.23 6.67 9.23
C GLN A 346 5.77 5.41 8.57
N GLU A 347 6.90 5.51 7.88
CA GLU A 347 7.55 4.38 7.26
C GLU A 347 9.07 4.46 7.47
N TYR A 348 9.65 3.34 7.88
CA TYR A 348 11.09 3.18 8.08
C TYR A 348 11.55 1.94 7.37
N VAL A 349 12.58 2.05 6.55
CA VAL A 349 13.16 0.91 5.81
C VAL A 349 14.67 0.96 5.92
N LEU A 350 15.24 -0.10 6.47
CA LEU A 350 16.67 -0.33 6.54
C LEU A 350 17.06 -1.38 5.49
N ASN A 351 17.89 -1.01 4.54
CA ASN A 351 18.44 -1.89 3.52
C ASN A 351 19.95 -2.01 3.67
N MET A 352 20.45 -3.22 3.67
CA MET A 352 21.88 -3.54 3.66
C MET A 352 22.17 -4.45 2.50
N SER A 353 23.14 -4.11 1.67
CA SER A 353 23.51 -4.93 0.50
C SER A 353 25.02 -4.88 0.25
N GLY A 354 25.55 -5.95 -0.30
CA GLY A 354 26.97 -6.04 -0.63
C GLY A 354 27.32 -7.36 -1.27
N SER A 355 28.60 -7.55 -1.52
CA SER A 355 29.14 -8.83 -2.01
C SER A 355 30.47 -9.16 -1.36
N GLN A 356 30.74 -10.47 -1.21
CA GLN A 356 32.01 -11.00 -0.78
C GLN A 356 32.23 -12.37 -1.43
N ASN A 357 33.40 -12.61 -2.01
CA ASN A 357 33.81 -13.91 -2.57
C ASN A 357 32.74 -14.51 -3.52
N LYS A 358 32.25 -13.75 -4.51
CA LYS A 358 31.22 -14.15 -5.46
C LYS A 358 29.83 -14.44 -4.83
N THR A 359 29.64 -14.09 -3.58
CA THR A 359 28.35 -14.16 -2.89
C THR A 359 27.81 -12.74 -2.74
N LYS A 360 26.63 -12.50 -3.28
CA LYS A 360 25.89 -11.24 -3.14
C LYS A 360 24.80 -11.44 -2.09
N TYR A 361 24.64 -10.46 -1.23
CA TYR A 361 23.63 -10.50 -0.17
C TYR A 361 22.89 -9.19 -0.05
N MET A 362 21.62 -9.30 0.27
CA MET A 362 20.75 -8.16 0.60
C MET A 362 19.88 -8.53 1.79
N PHE A 363 19.78 -7.62 2.73
CA PHE A 363 18.92 -7.70 3.89
C PHE A 363 18.07 -6.44 3.99
N SER A 364 16.77 -6.58 4.27
CA SER A 364 15.85 -5.47 4.45
C SER A 364 15.00 -5.67 5.69
N LEU A 365 14.81 -4.60 6.45
CA LEU A 365 13.81 -4.49 7.52
C LEU A 365 12.92 -3.29 7.24
N GLY A 366 11.61 -3.49 7.32
CA GLY A 366 10.64 -2.44 7.09
C GLY A 366 9.58 -2.36 8.20
N TYR A 367 9.20 -1.14 8.55
CA TYR A 367 8.05 -0.83 9.39
C TYR A 367 7.21 0.24 8.72
N LEU A 368 5.91 0.03 8.67
CA LEU A 368 4.91 1.00 8.21
C LEU A 368 3.80 1.08 9.24
N ASN A 369 3.41 2.29 9.60
CA ASN A 369 2.17 2.61 10.31
C ASN A 369 1.44 3.71 9.53
N GLU A 370 0.19 3.47 9.18
CA GLU A 370 -0.65 4.39 8.43
C GLU A 370 -2.01 4.51 9.11
N ASP A 371 -2.29 5.66 9.69
CA ASP A 371 -3.59 5.97 10.27
C ASP A 371 -4.57 6.40 9.19
N GLY A 372 -5.82 6.00 9.32
CA GLY A 372 -6.86 6.29 8.34
C GLY A 372 -7.55 7.63 8.56
N LEU A 373 -8.20 8.12 7.50
CA LEU A 373 -9.04 9.31 7.58
C LEU A 373 -10.23 9.10 8.53
N LEU A 374 -10.83 7.91 8.57
CA LEU A 374 -11.79 7.57 9.61
C LEU A 374 -11.06 7.29 10.93
N LYS A 375 -11.54 7.90 12.02
CA LYS A 375 -11.04 7.64 13.38
C LYS A 375 -11.01 6.13 13.63
N THR A 376 -10.06 5.65 14.42
CA THR A 376 -9.84 4.24 14.81
C THR A 376 -9.40 3.27 13.69
N THR A 377 -9.33 3.71 12.44
CA THR A 377 -8.80 2.88 11.35
C THR A 377 -7.29 3.04 11.21
N ASN A 378 -6.60 1.93 10.98
CA ASN A 378 -5.14 1.91 10.96
C ASN A 378 -4.63 0.68 10.20
N PHE A 379 -3.45 0.81 9.58
CA PHE A 379 -2.70 -0.30 9.00
C PHE A 379 -1.26 -0.28 9.47
N GLN A 380 -0.77 -1.42 9.96
CA GLN A 380 0.61 -1.63 10.34
C GLN A 380 1.20 -2.78 9.56
N ARG A 381 2.48 -2.64 9.18
CA ARG A 381 3.24 -3.71 8.53
C ARG A 381 4.66 -3.74 9.03
N TYR A 382 5.12 -4.93 9.40
CA TYR A 382 6.51 -5.27 9.69
C TYR A 382 6.98 -6.21 8.60
N THR A 383 8.12 -5.94 7.99
CA THR A 383 8.70 -6.80 6.94
C THR A 383 10.16 -7.10 7.22
N GLY A 384 10.57 -8.31 6.84
CA GLY A 384 11.97 -8.72 6.81
C GLY A 384 12.23 -9.50 5.53
N ARG A 385 13.30 -9.17 4.81
CA ARG A 385 13.72 -9.86 3.59
C ARG A 385 15.20 -10.18 3.62
N ILE A 386 15.54 -11.36 3.12
CA ILE A 386 16.92 -11.80 2.93
C ILE A 386 17.03 -12.37 1.52
N ASN A 387 17.96 -11.85 0.72
CA ASN A 387 18.33 -12.37 -0.59
C ASN A 387 19.82 -12.67 -0.59
N VAL A 388 20.17 -13.88 -0.99
CA VAL A 388 21.56 -14.35 -1.12
C VAL A 388 21.70 -15.08 -2.43
N ASP A 389 22.62 -14.64 -3.28
CA ASP A 389 22.99 -15.30 -4.52
C ASP A 389 24.49 -15.62 -4.49
N THR A 390 24.90 -16.84 -4.82
CA THR A 390 26.30 -17.25 -4.81
C THR A 390 26.69 -17.98 -6.09
N GLU A 391 27.83 -17.62 -6.65
CA GLU A 391 28.52 -18.37 -7.70
C GLU A 391 29.62 -19.20 -7.03
N TYR A 392 29.25 -20.40 -6.57
CA TYR A 392 30.23 -21.29 -5.92
C TYR A 392 31.35 -21.73 -6.89
N LYS A 393 30.95 -22.04 -8.12
CA LYS A 393 31.83 -22.32 -9.26
C LYS A 393 31.26 -21.69 -10.51
N ASN A 394 32.07 -21.51 -11.56
CA ASN A 394 31.61 -20.99 -12.84
C ASN A 394 30.48 -21.81 -13.52
N TRP A 395 30.22 -23.02 -13.02
CA TRP A 395 29.16 -23.92 -13.49
C TRP A 395 28.13 -24.25 -12.41
N LEU A 396 28.24 -23.69 -11.20
CA LEU A 396 27.33 -23.94 -10.09
C LEU A 396 26.97 -22.62 -9.41
N THR A 397 25.71 -22.22 -9.57
CA THR A 397 25.13 -21.07 -8.89
C THR A 397 23.95 -21.50 -8.02
N ALA A 398 23.73 -20.82 -6.91
CA ALA A 398 22.60 -21.04 -6.04
C ALA A 398 22.11 -19.72 -5.46
N GLY A 399 20.84 -19.65 -5.15
CA GLY A 399 20.26 -18.47 -4.52
C GLY A 399 19.12 -18.81 -3.58
N LEU A 400 18.92 -17.91 -2.62
CA LEU A 400 17.84 -17.94 -1.63
C LEU A 400 17.25 -16.55 -1.49
N SER A 401 15.93 -16.45 -1.59
CA SER A 401 15.15 -15.24 -1.27
C SER A 401 14.07 -15.62 -0.28
N THR A 402 14.05 -14.97 0.87
CA THR A 402 13.00 -15.17 1.88
C THR A 402 12.38 -13.85 2.25
N ASN A 403 11.07 -13.87 2.48
CA ASN A 403 10.31 -12.73 2.94
C ASN A 403 9.42 -13.15 4.11
N PHE A 404 9.47 -12.37 5.17
CA PHE A 404 8.55 -12.44 6.29
C PHE A 404 7.78 -11.12 6.36
N ALA A 405 6.47 -11.19 6.62
CA ALA A 405 5.68 -10.00 6.90
C ALA A 405 4.59 -10.29 7.91
N HIS A 406 4.44 -9.40 8.88
CA HIS A 406 3.29 -9.33 9.76
C HIS A 406 2.51 -8.06 9.44
N THR A 407 1.21 -8.20 9.12
CA THR A 407 0.33 -7.05 8.89
C THR A 407 -0.83 -7.06 9.86
N LYS A 408 -1.19 -5.88 10.35
CA LYS A 408 -2.36 -5.66 11.18
C LYS A 408 -3.19 -4.53 10.58
N SER A 409 -4.46 -4.79 10.36
CA SER A 409 -5.41 -3.83 9.83
C SER A 409 -6.60 -3.71 10.78
N ASN A 410 -6.87 -2.48 11.24
CA ASN A 410 -8.12 -2.11 11.86
C ASN A 410 -8.93 -1.33 10.85
N THR A 411 -10.12 -1.80 10.55
CA THR A 411 -10.98 -1.21 9.51
C THR A 411 -12.29 -0.72 10.13
N SER A 412 -13.04 0.05 9.39
CA SER A 412 -14.43 0.36 9.72
C SER A 412 -15.37 -0.52 8.90
N GLN A 413 -16.62 -0.58 9.31
CA GLN A 413 -17.65 -1.23 8.52
C GLN A 413 -17.84 -0.49 7.19
N THR A 414 -17.79 -1.21 6.08
CA THR A 414 -17.95 -0.69 4.71
C THR A 414 -19.18 -1.29 4.02
N SER A 415 -20.25 -1.50 4.78
CA SER A 415 -21.50 -2.03 4.24
C SER A 415 -22.11 -1.08 3.19
N THR A 416 -22.85 -1.64 2.24
CA THR A 416 -23.70 -0.88 1.32
C THR A 416 -24.97 -0.33 1.99
N SER A 417 -25.26 -0.73 3.22
CA SER A 417 -26.38 -0.23 4.02
C SER A 417 -26.12 1.21 4.49
N ALA A 418 -27.10 2.07 4.33
CA ALA A 418 -27.05 3.45 4.77
C ALA A 418 -26.74 3.61 6.27
N SER A 419 -27.25 2.73 7.11
CA SER A 419 -27.07 2.79 8.55
C SER A 419 -25.66 2.38 9.01
N SER A 420 -24.99 1.49 8.28
CA SER A 420 -23.70 0.95 8.68
C SER A 420 -22.51 1.55 7.92
N ASN A 421 -22.73 2.22 6.81
CA ASN A 421 -21.70 2.99 6.13
C ASN A 421 -21.52 4.35 6.78
N ILE A 422 -20.38 4.59 7.41
CA ILE A 422 -20.12 5.78 8.21
C ILE A 422 -20.18 7.05 7.40
N PHE A 423 -19.54 7.10 6.23
CA PHE A 423 -19.58 8.27 5.37
C PHE A 423 -20.98 8.57 4.85
N TYR A 424 -21.73 7.53 4.46
CA TYR A 424 -23.10 7.68 3.98
C TYR A 424 -24.01 8.14 5.11
N SER A 425 -23.92 7.54 6.29
CA SER A 425 -24.70 7.90 7.46
C SER A 425 -24.39 9.33 7.93
N ALA A 426 -23.12 9.69 8.03
CA ALA A 426 -22.69 11.04 8.44
C ALA A 426 -23.15 12.13 7.43
N GLN A 427 -23.16 11.80 6.14
CA GLN A 427 -23.62 12.74 5.09
C GLN A 427 -25.14 12.97 5.09
N LEU A 428 -25.92 11.96 5.48
CA LEU A 428 -27.39 12.00 5.44
C LEU A 428 -28.02 12.34 6.78
N MET A 429 -27.26 12.38 7.87
CA MET A 429 -27.81 12.73 9.17
C MET A 429 -28.27 14.17 9.18
N ALA A 430 -29.49 14.39 9.68
CA ALA A 430 -30.02 15.74 9.82
C ALA A 430 -29.19 16.55 10.84
N PRO A 431 -28.87 17.82 10.55
CA PRO A 431 -27.93 18.62 11.37
C PRO A 431 -28.47 18.90 12.80
N ILE A 432 -29.75 18.68 13.04
CA ILE A 432 -30.37 18.84 14.36
C ILE A 432 -30.07 17.68 15.32
N PHE A 433 -29.55 16.53 14.85
CA PHE A 433 -29.26 15.39 15.72
C PHE A 433 -27.79 15.41 16.13
N PRO A 434 -27.48 15.51 17.44
CA PRO A 434 -26.10 15.50 17.91
C PRO A 434 -25.50 14.09 17.82
N VAL A 435 -24.17 14.04 17.76
CA VAL A 435 -23.38 12.79 17.85
C VAL A 435 -23.30 12.32 19.30
N HIS A 436 -23.20 13.28 20.23
CA HIS A 436 -22.99 13.02 21.64
C HIS A 436 -24.25 13.34 22.47
N GLN A 437 -24.33 12.72 23.65
CA GLN A 437 -25.35 13.10 24.63
C GLN A 437 -25.00 14.48 25.17
N LEU A 438 -26.03 15.35 25.24
CA LEU A 438 -25.88 16.72 25.67
C LEU A 438 -26.70 16.97 26.94
N ASP A 439 -26.18 17.85 27.80
CA ASP A 439 -26.91 18.35 28.96
C ASP A 439 -27.96 19.42 28.55
N GLU A 440 -28.66 19.96 29.53
CA GLU A 440 -29.67 20.99 29.33
C GLU A 440 -29.11 22.28 28.69
N ASN A 441 -27.82 22.53 28.80
CA ASN A 441 -27.13 23.70 28.24
C ASN A 441 -26.52 23.40 26.86
N GLY A 442 -26.67 22.19 26.33
CA GLY A 442 -26.09 21.75 25.08
C GLY A 442 -24.61 21.37 25.17
N GLN A 443 -24.10 21.10 26.38
CA GLN A 443 -22.72 20.65 26.59
C GLN A 443 -22.63 19.13 26.52
N ILE A 444 -21.52 18.63 25.96
CA ILE A 444 -21.29 17.18 25.84
C ILE A 444 -21.17 16.56 27.25
N MET A 445 -21.92 15.48 27.45
CA MET A 445 -21.86 14.67 28.67
C MET A 445 -20.71 13.66 28.57
N TYR A 446 -20.00 13.45 29.69
CA TYR A 446 -18.89 12.50 29.76
C TYR A 446 -19.18 11.34 30.69
N GLY A 447 -18.73 10.16 30.32
CA GLY A 447 -18.82 8.96 31.12
C GLY A 447 -17.85 8.98 32.32
N ALA A 448 -17.95 7.98 33.19
CA ALA A 448 -17.05 7.82 34.34
C ALA A 448 -15.56 7.62 33.96
N ASP A 449 -15.30 7.20 32.74
CA ASP A 449 -13.98 7.03 32.13
C ASP A 449 -13.42 8.32 31.51
N GLY A 450 -14.20 9.40 31.53
CA GLY A 450 -13.86 10.68 30.93
C GLY A 450 -14.05 10.73 29.41
N ALA A 451 -14.63 9.69 28.79
CA ALA A 451 -14.96 9.70 27.37
C ALA A 451 -16.32 10.38 27.11
N PRO A 452 -16.52 11.08 25.97
CA PRO A 452 -17.81 11.63 25.61
C PRO A 452 -18.84 10.51 25.42
N MET A 453 -20.04 10.70 25.93
CA MET A 453 -21.13 9.75 25.80
C MET A 453 -21.83 9.93 24.45
N PHE A 454 -21.97 8.86 23.68
CA PHE A 454 -22.66 8.93 22.38
C PHE A 454 -24.19 8.94 22.53
N ASP A 455 -24.86 9.74 21.69
CA ASP A 455 -26.31 9.69 21.55
C ASP A 455 -26.71 8.60 20.55
N TYR A 456 -27.23 7.49 21.05
CA TYR A 456 -27.72 6.40 20.20
C TYR A 456 -29.13 6.66 19.64
N GLY A 457 -29.74 7.79 19.94
CA GLY A 457 -30.98 8.22 19.31
C GLY A 457 -32.21 7.40 19.72
N SER A 458 -32.28 6.93 20.96
CA SER A 458 -33.44 6.15 21.47
C SER A 458 -34.76 6.93 21.43
N THR A 459 -34.70 8.25 21.40
CA THR A 459 -35.83 9.17 21.35
C THR A 459 -35.98 9.90 20.03
N ARG A 460 -35.13 9.59 19.03
CA ARG A 460 -35.25 10.17 17.69
C ARG A 460 -36.54 9.72 17.01
N PRO A 461 -37.10 10.57 16.11
CA PRO A 461 -38.25 10.17 15.32
C PRO A 461 -38.00 8.91 14.49
N ALA A 462 -39.06 8.18 14.20
CA ALA A 462 -39.02 7.04 13.31
C ALA A 462 -38.44 7.44 11.93
N GLY A 463 -37.48 6.66 11.42
CA GLY A 463 -36.79 6.95 10.16
C GLY A 463 -35.53 7.80 10.29
N ALA A 464 -35.22 8.35 11.48
CA ALA A 464 -34.01 9.15 11.73
C ALA A 464 -32.88 8.31 12.37
N ASN A 465 -32.66 7.07 11.91
CA ASN A 465 -31.70 6.12 12.51
C ASN A 465 -31.85 5.99 14.04
N ALA A 466 -33.10 5.82 14.50
CA ALA A 466 -33.37 5.59 15.91
C ALA A 466 -32.63 4.34 16.42
N ASN A 467 -32.11 4.41 17.64
CA ASN A 467 -31.30 3.39 18.29
C ASN A 467 -29.98 3.04 17.58
N PHE A 468 -29.46 3.93 16.75
CA PHE A 468 -28.21 3.75 16.05
C PHE A 468 -27.38 5.02 15.94
N ASN A 469 -26.09 4.93 16.21
CA ASN A 469 -25.11 5.98 15.99
C ASN A 469 -23.91 5.40 15.23
N SER A 470 -23.76 5.77 13.97
CA SER A 470 -22.70 5.24 13.11
C SER A 470 -21.30 5.70 13.56
N ILE A 471 -21.18 6.87 14.19
CA ILE A 471 -19.91 7.35 14.71
C ILE A 471 -19.50 6.55 15.94
N ALA A 472 -20.45 6.26 16.84
CA ALA A 472 -20.20 5.42 18.01
C ALA A 472 -19.65 4.04 17.62
N THR A 473 -20.11 3.47 16.49
CA THR A 473 -19.61 2.16 16.02
C THR A 473 -18.11 2.17 15.67
N LEU A 474 -17.50 3.32 15.38
CA LEU A 474 -16.04 3.41 15.22
C LEU A 474 -15.28 3.08 16.51
N PHE A 475 -15.88 3.36 17.64
CA PHE A 475 -15.27 3.21 18.97
C PHE A 475 -15.73 1.92 19.66
N ASP A 476 -17.01 1.61 19.55
CA ASP A 476 -17.66 0.50 20.24
C ASP A 476 -17.45 -0.86 19.56
N ASP A 477 -17.47 -0.87 18.23
CA ASP A 477 -17.29 -2.07 17.43
C ASP A 477 -15.83 -2.19 16.98
N LYS A 478 -15.39 -3.40 16.63
CA LYS A 478 -14.03 -3.62 16.14
C LYS A 478 -14.01 -4.58 14.97
N TYR A 479 -13.30 -4.17 13.92
CA TYR A 479 -13.09 -4.97 12.72
C TYR A 479 -11.59 -5.03 12.43
N GLY A 480 -11.06 -6.21 12.33
CA GLY A 480 -9.61 -6.33 12.12
C GLY A 480 -9.20 -7.60 11.41
N THR A 481 -8.03 -7.50 10.80
CA THR A 481 -7.33 -8.61 10.15
C THR A 481 -5.87 -8.56 10.57
N ASN A 482 -5.35 -9.71 11.01
CA ASN A 482 -3.93 -9.91 11.25
C ASN A 482 -3.44 -11.02 10.31
N ASP A 483 -2.43 -10.73 9.49
CA ASP A 483 -1.82 -11.70 8.59
C ASP A 483 -0.36 -11.92 8.94
N ASP A 484 0.03 -13.19 9.12
CA ASP A 484 1.43 -13.62 9.13
C ASP A 484 1.76 -14.27 7.81
N ASN A 485 2.77 -13.75 7.12
CA ASN A 485 3.18 -14.19 5.79
C ASN A 485 4.64 -14.63 5.82
N VAL A 486 4.93 -15.80 5.29
CA VAL A 486 6.28 -16.31 5.07
C VAL A 486 6.38 -16.83 3.65
N SER A 487 7.34 -16.34 2.90
CA SER A 487 7.60 -16.79 1.53
C SER A 487 9.07 -17.13 1.36
N GLY A 488 9.35 -18.20 0.67
CA GLY A 488 10.71 -18.62 0.35
C GLY A 488 10.85 -18.97 -1.11
N ARG A 489 11.99 -18.61 -1.71
CA ARG A 489 12.38 -18.95 -3.07
C ARG A 489 13.84 -19.40 -3.03
N THR A 490 14.14 -20.54 -3.64
CA THR A 490 15.51 -21.02 -3.77
C THR A 490 15.72 -21.61 -5.14
N TYR A 491 16.92 -21.50 -5.65
CA TYR A 491 17.31 -22.15 -6.89
C TYR A 491 18.73 -22.72 -6.81
N ILE A 492 18.96 -23.75 -7.60
CA ILE A 492 20.28 -24.29 -7.90
C ILE A 492 20.38 -24.42 -9.41
N SER A 493 21.44 -23.87 -9.99
CA SER A 493 21.70 -23.95 -11.43
C SER A 493 23.05 -24.59 -11.70
N LEU A 494 23.05 -25.53 -12.63
CA LEU A 494 24.22 -26.27 -13.12
C LEU A 494 24.43 -25.94 -14.60
N GLY A 495 25.66 -25.66 -15.01
CA GLY A 495 26.00 -25.35 -16.41
C GLY A 495 26.35 -23.90 -16.61
N ASP A 496 25.89 -23.30 -17.72
CA ASP A 496 26.20 -21.94 -18.17
C ASP A 496 27.70 -21.69 -18.39
N LEU A 497 28.36 -22.74 -18.93
CA LEU A 497 29.77 -22.67 -19.26
C LEU A 497 29.99 -21.70 -20.43
N LYS A 498 31.03 -20.88 -20.31
CA LYS A 498 31.41 -19.90 -21.36
C LYS A 498 32.14 -20.55 -22.55
N ASP A 499 32.69 -21.75 -22.35
CA ASP A 499 33.49 -22.45 -23.32
C ASP A 499 33.14 -23.95 -23.36
N GLY A 500 33.50 -24.62 -24.47
CA GLY A 500 33.37 -26.07 -24.63
C GLY A 500 32.06 -26.53 -25.29
N PRO A 501 31.86 -27.86 -25.40
CA PRO A 501 30.71 -28.43 -26.13
C PRO A 501 29.34 -28.15 -25.45
N LEU A 502 29.34 -27.90 -24.13
CA LEU A 502 28.16 -27.59 -23.34
C LEU A 502 27.99 -26.09 -23.08
N GLN A 503 28.67 -25.24 -23.86
CA GLN A 503 28.53 -23.79 -23.78
C GLN A 503 27.08 -23.37 -23.96
N GLY A 504 26.57 -22.56 -23.03
CA GLY A 504 25.19 -22.04 -23.05
C GLY A 504 24.12 -23.02 -22.56
N LEU A 505 24.49 -24.27 -22.22
CA LEU A 505 23.56 -25.22 -21.61
C LEU A 505 23.50 -25.03 -20.10
N LYS A 506 22.29 -24.92 -19.54
CA LYS A 506 22.05 -24.70 -18.11
C LYS A 506 20.83 -25.49 -17.64
N LEU A 507 20.97 -26.20 -16.55
CA LEU A 507 19.87 -26.85 -15.83
C LEU A 507 19.64 -26.11 -14.51
N THR A 508 18.40 -25.66 -14.28
CA THR A 508 18.02 -24.96 -13.05
C THR A 508 16.85 -25.69 -12.39
N ALA A 509 17.00 -25.97 -11.10
CA ALA A 509 15.91 -26.41 -10.24
C ALA A 509 15.50 -25.25 -9.33
N ASN A 510 14.23 -24.88 -9.35
CA ASN A 510 13.68 -23.84 -8.49
C ASN A 510 12.65 -24.45 -7.55
N PHE A 511 12.66 -24.01 -6.30
CA PHE A 511 11.63 -24.33 -5.31
C PHE A 511 11.15 -23.03 -4.66
N GLY A 512 9.83 -22.86 -4.59
CA GLY A 512 9.22 -21.73 -3.90
C GLY A 512 8.03 -22.17 -3.08
N PHE A 513 7.78 -21.49 -1.97
CA PHE A 513 6.58 -21.67 -1.16
C PHE A 513 6.05 -20.34 -0.66
N ASP A 514 4.75 -20.29 -0.43
CA ASP A 514 4.04 -19.19 0.21
C ASP A 514 3.16 -19.74 1.33
N TYR A 515 3.26 -19.13 2.49
CA TYR A 515 2.44 -19.42 3.66
C TYR A 515 1.78 -18.14 4.16
N VAL A 516 0.48 -18.17 4.34
CA VAL A 516 -0.30 -17.06 4.93
C VAL A 516 -1.20 -17.63 6.03
N ASN A 517 -1.07 -17.08 7.23
CA ASN A 517 -1.99 -17.31 8.32
C ASN A 517 -2.78 -16.03 8.61
N ARG A 518 -4.05 -16.01 8.21
CA ARG A 518 -4.93 -14.85 8.33
C ARG A 518 -5.92 -15.07 9.46
N ASN A 519 -5.96 -14.10 10.38
CA ASN A 519 -6.93 -14.06 11.47
C ASN A 519 -7.81 -12.82 11.29
N ASN A 520 -9.10 -13.04 11.03
CA ASN A 520 -10.09 -11.97 11.02
C ASN A 520 -10.90 -12.01 12.32
N PHE A 521 -11.29 -10.84 12.79
CA PHE A 521 -12.23 -10.70 13.87
C PHE A 521 -13.21 -9.56 13.61
N THR A 522 -14.45 -9.76 14.03
CA THR A 522 -15.52 -8.77 14.00
C THR A 522 -16.23 -8.82 15.34
N TYR A 523 -16.19 -7.72 16.08
CA TYR A 523 -16.86 -7.55 17.34
C TYR A 523 -17.89 -6.44 17.25
N TYR A 524 -19.12 -6.74 17.66
CA TYR A 524 -20.20 -5.79 17.86
C TYR A 524 -20.51 -5.68 19.34
N ASN A 525 -20.63 -4.47 19.85
CA ASN A 525 -20.89 -4.21 21.26
C ASN A 525 -22.29 -4.73 21.69
N PRO A 526 -22.46 -5.07 23.00
CA PRO A 526 -23.72 -5.67 23.48
C PRO A 526 -24.84 -4.68 23.77
N TYR A 527 -24.57 -3.37 23.78
CA TYR A 527 -25.50 -2.38 24.32
C TYR A 527 -26.29 -1.66 23.23
N PHE A 528 -25.63 -1.32 22.14
CA PHE A 528 -26.17 -0.47 21.10
C PHE A 528 -25.81 -0.96 19.70
N GLY A 529 -26.54 -0.48 18.67
CA GLY A 529 -26.23 -0.73 17.28
C GLY A 529 -26.60 -2.13 16.78
N ASN A 530 -25.76 -2.66 15.90
CA ASN A 530 -26.09 -3.82 15.06
C ASN A 530 -26.39 -5.13 15.80
N ALA A 531 -25.83 -5.36 16.97
CA ALA A 531 -25.97 -6.60 17.73
C ALA A 531 -26.56 -6.40 19.14
N ALA A 532 -27.15 -5.26 19.43
CA ALA A 532 -27.77 -4.97 20.73
C ALA A 532 -28.90 -5.98 21.08
N SER A 533 -29.73 -6.35 20.09
CA SER A 533 -30.83 -7.32 20.27
C SER A 533 -30.37 -8.71 20.69
N VAL A 534 -29.14 -9.10 20.36
CA VAL A 534 -28.52 -10.38 20.71
C VAL A 534 -27.44 -10.23 21.79
N LYS A 535 -27.37 -9.07 22.44
CA LYS A 535 -26.40 -8.73 23.49
C LYS A 535 -24.95 -8.87 23.02
N GLY A 536 -24.64 -8.26 21.89
CA GLY A 536 -23.31 -8.29 21.28
C GLY A 536 -23.01 -9.56 20.49
N MET A 537 -22.04 -9.47 19.61
CA MET A 537 -21.61 -10.59 18.75
C MET A 537 -20.11 -10.53 18.53
N LEU A 538 -19.45 -11.68 18.51
CA LEU A 538 -18.07 -11.83 18.11
C LEU A 538 -17.95 -12.94 17.07
N ALA A 539 -17.42 -12.61 15.92
CA ALA A 539 -17.00 -13.55 14.90
C ALA A 539 -15.47 -13.58 14.82
N LYS A 540 -14.90 -14.77 14.85
CA LYS A 540 -13.48 -15.01 14.59
C LYS A 540 -13.32 -16.02 13.47
N SER A 541 -12.41 -15.78 12.55
CA SER A 541 -12.05 -16.76 11.52
C SER A 541 -10.54 -16.82 11.35
N ASN A 542 -10.04 -18.02 11.15
CA ASN A 542 -8.66 -18.27 10.79
C ASN A 542 -8.63 -18.93 9.42
N TYR A 543 -7.80 -18.41 8.54
CA TYR A 543 -7.50 -18.99 7.22
C TYR A 543 -6.01 -19.28 7.15
N ARG A 544 -5.68 -20.50 6.77
CA ARG A 544 -4.30 -20.92 6.48
C ARG A 544 -4.21 -21.25 5.01
N TYR A 545 -3.40 -20.51 4.29
CA TYR A 545 -3.05 -20.73 2.89
C TYR A 545 -1.62 -21.26 2.83
N PHE A 546 -1.43 -22.30 2.05
CA PHE A 546 -0.10 -22.84 1.77
C PHE A 546 -0.02 -23.24 0.31
N SER A 547 0.99 -22.74 -0.38
CA SER A 547 1.30 -23.19 -1.74
C SER A 547 2.79 -23.45 -1.90
N TYR A 548 3.15 -24.35 -2.80
CA TYR A 548 4.51 -24.49 -3.25
C TYR A 548 4.59 -24.78 -4.73
N THR A 549 5.68 -24.34 -5.32
CA THR A 549 6.05 -24.58 -6.73
C THR A 549 7.42 -25.22 -6.78
N PHE A 550 7.55 -26.30 -7.53
CA PHE A 550 8.84 -26.91 -7.83
C PHE A 550 8.96 -27.06 -9.34
N ASN A 551 9.98 -26.45 -9.94
CA ASN A 551 10.21 -26.58 -11.36
C ASN A 551 11.65 -26.91 -11.72
N GLN A 552 11.85 -27.58 -12.85
CA GLN A 552 13.12 -27.92 -13.44
C GLN A 552 13.14 -27.36 -14.86
N LEU A 553 14.16 -26.54 -15.15
CA LEU A 553 14.28 -25.82 -16.41
C LEU A 553 15.61 -26.18 -17.07
N LEU A 554 15.55 -26.69 -18.28
CA LEU A 554 16.70 -26.86 -19.15
C LEU A 554 16.71 -25.72 -20.15
N THR A 555 17.75 -24.90 -20.13
CA THR A 555 17.94 -23.79 -21.06
C THR A 555 19.19 -23.98 -21.88
N TYR A 556 19.14 -23.55 -23.13
CA TYR A 556 20.27 -23.51 -24.03
C TYR A 556 20.28 -22.17 -24.74
N ASP A 557 21.30 -21.36 -24.51
CA ASP A 557 21.45 -20.02 -25.07
C ASP A 557 22.85 -19.92 -25.71
N ARG A 558 22.89 -19.84 -27.05
CA ARG A 558 24.15 -19.80 -27.76
C ARG A 558 24.09 -19.04 -29.07
N LYS A 559 25.13 -18.20 -29.30
CA LYS A 559 25.36 -17.52 -30.56
C LYS A 559 26.44 -18.26 -31.36
N PHE A 560 26.12 -18.59 -32.61
CA PHE A 560 27.03 -19.28 -33.55
C PHE A 560 27.48 -18.29 -34.63
N ASN A 561 28.79 -18.28 -34.87
CA ASN A 561 29.43 -17.43 -35.90
C ASN A 561 29.00 -15.95 -35.83
N ASP A 562 28.70 -15.46 -34.64
CA ASP A 562 28.20 -14.09 -34.39
C ASP A 562 26.95 -13.67 -35.19
N LYS A 563 26.27 -14.65 -35.82
CA LYS A 563 25.10 -14.39 -36.70
C LYS A 563 23.84 -15.14 -36.30
N HIS A 564 23.98 -16.35 -35.77
CA HIS A 564 22.84 -17.21 -35.46
C HIS A 564 22.73 -17.35 -33.95
N HIS A 565 21.69 -16.83 -33.37
CA HIS A 565 21.41 -16.96 -31.93
C HIS A 565 20.24 -17.92 -31.73
N ILE A 566 20.41 -18.90 -30.90
CA ILE A 566 19.39 -19.88 -30.50
C ILE A 566 19.19 -19.78 -28.99
N ASP A 567 17.97 -19.53 -28.57
CA ASP A 567 17.50 -19.63 -27.20
C ASP A 567 16.41 -20.70 -27.12
N PHE A 568 16.67 -21.74 -26.34
CA PHE A 568 15.76 -22.85 -26.12
C PHE A 568 15.51 -23.04 -24.63
N LEU A 569 14.26 -23.31 -24.26
CA LEU A 569 13.84 -23.65 -22.89
C LEU A 569 12.88 -24.83 -22.95
N ALA A 570 13.16 -25.86 -22.15
CA ALA A 570 12.22 -26.92 -21.80
C ALA A 570 12.10 -26.99 -20.29
N GLY A 571 10.91 -27.22 -19.78
CA GLY A 571 10.69 -27.25 -18.35
C GLY A 571 9.53 -28.12 -17.92
N HIS A 572 9.60 -28.52 -16.68
CA HIS A 572 8.54 -29.18 -15.93
C HIS A 572 8.27 -28.37 -14.67
N GLU A 573 7.00 -28.15 -14.35
CA GLU A 573 6.57 -27.47 -13.13
C GLU A 573 5.48 -28.26 -12.43
N TYR A 574 5.64 -28.44 -11.13
CA TYR A 574 4.63 -28.96 -10.22
C TYR A 574 4.24 -27.86 -9.24
N TYR A 575 2.96 -27.62 -9.12
CA TYR A 575 2.37 -26.63 -8.22
C TYR A 575 1.28 -27.28 -7.37
N ASP A 576 1.27 -26.96 -6.07
CA ASP A 576 0.28 -27.42 -5.11
C ASP A 576 -0.24 -26.24 -4.29
N TYR A 577 -1.55 -26.22 -4.04
CA TYR A 577 -2.20 -25.19 -3.25
C TYR A 577 -3.22 -25.82 -2.30
N GLU A 578 -3.15 -25.41 -1.04
CA GLU A 578 -4.08 -25.81 0.01
C GLU A 578 -4.57 -24.57 0.77
N VAL A 579 -5.88 -24.52 1.04
CA VAL A 579 -6.47 -23.59 1.97
C VAL A 579 -7.29 -24.33 3.00
N SER A 580 -7.14 -23.96 4.26
CA SER A 580 -8.03 -24.41 5.35
C SER A 580 -8.57 -23.21 6.10
N SER A 581 -9.83 -23.28 6.50
CA SER A 581 -10.47 -22.27 7.31
C SER A 581 -11.22 -22.86 8.50
N LEU A 582 -11.24 -22.10 9.58
CA LEU A 582 -12.06 -22.34 10.76
C LEU A 582 -12.70 -21.01 11.14
N SER A 583 -14.01 -20.98 11.28
CA SER A 583 -14.76 -19.81 11.73
C SER A 583 -15.73 -20.17 12.84
N ALA A 584 -15.93 -19.23 13.76
CA ALA A 584 -16.93 -19.34 14.81
C ALA A 584 -17.49 -17.96 15.14
N THR A 585 -18.81 -17.93 15.42
CA THR A 585 -19.53 -16.74 15.83
C THR A 585 -20.33 -17.05 17.07
N LYS A 586 -20.21 -16.19 18.08
CA LYS A 586 -21.03 -16.26 19.31
C LYS A 586 -21.63 -14.91 19.64
N SER A 587 -22.77 -14.94 20.32
CA SER A 587 -23.51 -13.79 20.85
C SER A 587 -23.85 -13.96 22.31
N GLY A 588 -24.42 -12.93 22.94
CA GLY A 588 -24.83 -12.99 24.35
C GLY A 588 -23.66 -12.73 25.30
N PHE A 589 -23.04 -11.58 25.19
CA PHE A 589 -22.00 -11.11 26.11
C PHE A 589 -22.62 -10.49 27.36
N PRO A 590 -22.09 -10.75 28.55
CA PRO A 590 -22.62 -10.16 29.80
C PRO A 590 -22.34 -8.66 29.90
N PHE A 591 -21.22 -8.18 29.27
CA PHE A 591 -20.81 -6.77 29.19
C PHE A 591 -19.86 -6.57 28.02
N GLY A 592 -19.59 -5.31 27.66
CA GLY A 592 -18.69 -4.92 26.59
C GLY A 592 -17.21 -5.13 26.91
N GLY A 593 -16.35 -5.09 25.89
CA GLY A 593 -14.90 -5.20 26.05
C GLY A 593 -14.36 -6.64 26.16
N ILE A 594 -15.20 -7.67 25.96
CA ILE A 594 -14.77 -9.06 25.90
C ILE A 594 -14.57 -9.45 24.44
N TYR A 595 -13.32 -9.71 24.05
CA TYR A 595 -12.93 -10.05 22.68
C TYR A 595 -12.59 -11.53 22.47
N GLU A 596 -13.10 -12.41 23.38
CA GLU A 596 -12.92 -13.85 23.28
C GLU A 596 -14.27 -14.57 23.21
N LEU A 597 -14.37 -15.57 22.30
CA LEU A 597 -15.58 -16.36 22.07
C LEU A 597 -16.06 -17.07 23.36
N ALA A 598 -15.15 -17.40 24.28
CA ALA A 598 -15.48 -18.02 25.54
C ALA A 598 -16.36 -17.14 26.45
N GLY A 599 -16.29 -15.82 26.30
CA GLY A 599 -17.07 -14.85 27.06
C GLY A 599 -18.54 -14.73 26.65
N ALA A 600 -18.93 -15.31 25.52
CA ALA A 600 -20.30 -15.26 25.00
C ALA A 600 -21.04 -16.57 25.26
N THR A 601 -22.34 -16.49 25.50
CA THR A 601 -23.17 -17.65 25.93
C THR A 601 -23.71 -18.47 24.76
N THR A 602 -24.04 -17.82 23.63
CA THR A 602 -24.81 -18.44 22.53
C THR A 602 -23.92 -18.66 21.31
N ILE A 603 -23.81 -19.90 20.85
CA ILE A 603 -23.16 -20.22 19.57
C ILE A 603 -24.14 -19.87 18.47
N THR A 604 -23.72 -18.98 17.56
CA THR A 604 -24.51 -18.52 16.42
C THR A 604 -24.12 -19.26 15.15
N ASP A 605 -22.82 -19.51 14.95
CA ASP A 605 -22.27 -20.23 13.80
C ASP A 605 -20.92 -20.88 14.15
N ALA A 606 -20.63 -22.02 13.54
CA ALA A 606 -19.30 -22.63 13.55
C ALA A 606 -19.13 -23.47 12.29
N SER A 607 -18.07 -23.20 11.55
CA SER A 607 -17.80 -23.92 10.30
C SER A 607 -16.31 -24.11 10.05
N SER A 608 -15.97 -25.10 9.24
CA SER A 608 -14.61 -25.30 8.75
C SER A 608 -14.65 -25.80 7.31
N LEU A 609 -13.63 -25.43 6.55
CA LEU A 609 -13.46 -25.85 5.15
C LEU A 609 -11.99 -26.19 4.91
N LYS A 610 -11.75 -27.19 4.10
CA LYS A 610 -10.45 -27.45 3.48
C LYS A 610 -10.65 -27.64 1.98
N ASP A 611 -9.86 -26.94 1.18
CA ASP A 611 -9.84 -27.05 -0.28
C ASP A 611 -8.40 -27.07 -0.78
N SER A 612 -8.17 -27.79 -1.89
CA SER A 612 -6.85 -27.93 -2.47
C SER A 612 -6.92 -28.24 -3.96
N TYR A 613 -5.89 -27.84 -4.68
CA TYR A 613 -5.70 -28.24 -6.08
C TYR A 613 -4.23 -28.28 -6.44
N THR A 614 -3.91 -29.10 -7.43
CA THR A 614 -2.57 -29.26 -7.98
C THR A 614 -2.56 -28.99 -9.48
N ILE A 615 -1.43 -28.48 -9.97
CA ILE A 615 -1.21 -28.28 -11.40
C ILE A 615 0.15 -28.88 -11.74
N GLU A 616 0.21 -29.72 -12.76
CA GLU A 616 1.43 -30.21 -13.37
C GLU A 616 1.54 -29.67 -14.78
N SER A 617 2.67 -29.09 -15.14
CA SER A 617 2.87 -28.37 -16.39
C SER A 617 4.16 -28.76 -17.06
N TYR A 618 4.12 -28.93 -18.37
CA TYR A 618 5.28 -29.05 -19.25
C TYR A 618 5.31 -27.82 -20.16
N LEU A 619 6.46 -27.19 -20.22
CA LEU A 619 6.61 -25.93 -20.96
C LEU A 619 7.83 -25.99 -21.88
N PHE A 620 7.75 -25.24 -22.97
CA PHE A 620 8.80 -25.21 -23.94
C PHE A 620 8.75 -23.89 -24.74
N ARG A 621 9.93 -23.34 -25.02
CA ARG A 621 10.10 -22.14 -25.85
C ARG A 621 11.34 -22.32 -26.71
N ALA A 622 11.26 -21.88 -27.97
CA ALA A 622 12.40 -21.79 -28.86
C ALA A 622 12.37 -20.45 -29.58
N ASN A 623 13.46 -19.72 -29.52
CA ASN A 623 13.68 -18.48 -30.25
C ASN A 623 14.91 -18.63 -31.13
N TYR A 624 14.86 -18.02 -32.30
CA TYR A 624 15.96 -17.93 -33.24
C TYR A 624 16.07 -16.51 -33.77
N ASP A 625 17.26 -15.94 -33.65
CA ASP A 625 17.59 -14.62 -34.17
C ASP A 625 18.72 -14.74 -35.20
N TYR A 626 18.58 -14.04 -36.31
CA TYR A 626 19.63 -13.92 -37.31
C TYR A 626 20.17 -12.50 -37.35
N MET A 627 21.47 -12.34 -37.00
CA MET A 627 22.14 -11.01 -36.93
C MET A 627 21.40 -10.00 -36.04
N ASP A 628 20.90 -10.49 -34.89
CA ASP A 628 20.12 -9.71 -33.89
C ASP A 628 18.82 -9.09 -34.48
N LYS A 629 18.18 -9.79 -35.47
CA LYS A 629 16.92 -9.40 -36.12
C LYS A 629 15.88 -10.51 -36.01
#